data_ece3d7107df68f1e23343ed17586c5e3
#
_entry.id   ece3d7107df68f1e23343ed17586c5e3
#
_cell.length_a   1.000
_cell.length_b   1.000
_cell.length_c   1.000
_cell.angle_alpha   90.00
_cell.angle_beta   90.00
_cell.angle_gamma   90.00
#
_symmetry.space_group_name_H-M   'P 1'
#
loop_
_entity.id
_entity.type
_entity.pdbx_description
1 polymer ?
#
loop_
_entity_poly.entity_id
_entity_poly.type
_entity_poly.pdbx_seq_one_letter_code
_entity_poly.pdbx_strand_id
1 'polypeptide(L)'
;MTHIWIDADSCPRLVRESTADSAQKTHLPLTLVANKPVPAGSDEKKFEMVICPAEKDAADNYIVSSASEKDIVITRDILLAERLVTKNISVINDRGTAFTKDNIQDKIADRNFDLQLAQIGLGGSKKSKKKKKEFSKFKK
;
A
#
# COMPACT_ATOMS: atom_id res chain seq x y z
N MET A 1 -6.26 13.08 -15.81
CA MET A 1 -5.69 13.60 -14.56
C MET A 1 -5.37 12.44 -13.62
N THR A 2 -4.24 12.51 -12.99
CA THR A 2 -3.82 11.48 -12.05
C THR A 2 -4.69 11.49 -10.78
N HIS A 3 -5.21 10.35 -10.41
CA HIS A 3 -5.96 10.18 -9.18
C HIS A 3 -5.08 9.39 -8.20
N ILE A 4 -5.06 9.80 -6.94
CA ILE A 4 -4.30 9.11 -5.90
C ILE A 4 -5.25 8.25 -5.07
N TRP A 5 -4.91 6.98 -4.92
CA TRP A 5 -5.69 6.01 -4.14
C TRP A 5 -4.83 5.53 -2.98
N ILE A 6 -5.37 5.50 -1.78
CA ILE A 6 -4.67 4.96 -0.61
C ILE A 6 -5.43 3.76 -0.08
N ASP A 7 -4.72 2.64 0.06
CA ASP A 7 -5.21 1.48 0.81
C ASP A 7 -5.06 1.83 2.30
N ALA A 8 -6.10 2.44 2.85
CA ALA A 8 -6.04 3.05 4.17
C ALA A 8 -5.86 2.04 5.29
N ASP A 9 -6.32 0.80 5.11
CA ASP A 9 -6.16 -0.23 6.13
C ASP A 9 -4.69 -0.63 6.33
N SER A 10 -3.86 -0.50 5.30
CA SER A 10 -2.46 -0.89 5.39
C SER A 10 -1.51 0.27 5.65
N CYS A 11 -1.95 1.52 5.49
CA CYS A 11 -1.07 2.67 5.61
C CYS A 11 -1.26 3.41 6.94
N PRO A 12 -0.16 3.80 7.60
CA PRO A 12 -0.24 4.55 8.85
C PRO A 12 -0.92 5.91 8.68
N ARG A 13 -1.44 6.43 9.77
CA ARG A 13 -2.13 7.72 9.78
C ARG A 13 -1.26 8.85 9.23
N LEU A 14 0.02 8.88 9.61
CA LEU A 14 0.94 9.93 9.13
C LEU A 14 1.07 9.91 7.61
N VAL A 15 1.06 8.74 7.01
CA VAL A 15 1.11 8.63 5.55
C VAL A 15 -0.17 9.16 4.93
N ARG A 16 -1.32 8.83 5.52
CA ARG A 16 -2.60 9.33 5.03
C ARG A 16 -2.65 10.85 5.08
N GLU A 17 -2.22 11.44 6.20
CA GLU A 17 -2.21 12.90 6.37
C GLU A 17 -1.23 13.57 5.41
N SER A 18 -0.01 13.06 5.29
CA SER A 18 1.00 13.62 4.38
C SER A 18 0.53 13.57 2.93
N THR A 19 -0.09 12.46 2.55
CA THR A 19 -0.58 12.31 1.18
C THR A 19 -1.75 13.28 0.91
N ALA A 20 -2.64 13.45 1.90
CA ALA A 20 -3.73 14.39 1.75
C ALA A 20 -3.22 15.82 1.56
N ASP A 21 -2.21 16.22 2.32
CA ASP A 21 -1.60 17.55 2.16
C ASP A 21 -0.95 17.71 0.79
N SER A 22 -0.23 16.70 0.34
CA SER A 22 0.42 16.75 -0.98
C SER A 22 -0.61 16.79 -2.11
N ALA A 23 -1.67 16.00 -2.00
CA ALA A 23 -2.72 15.98 -3.01
C ALA A 23 -3.41 17.35 -3.10
N GLN A 24 -3.66 17.98 -1.96
CA GLN A 24 -4.25 19.31 -1.95
C GLN A 24 -3.34 20.34 -2.61
N LYS A 25 -2.05 20.30 -2.30
CA LYS A 25 -1.09 21.25 -2.88
C LYS A 25 -0.95 21.09 -4.38
N THR A 26 -1.07 19.87 -4.88
CA THR A 26 -0.93 19.57 -6.31
C THR A 26 -2.27 19.56 -7.03
N HIS A 27 -3.37 19.78 -6.31
CA HIS A 27 -4.73 19.74 -6.85
C HIS A 27 -5.10 18.43 -7.50
N LEU A 28 -4.59 17.33 -6.95
CA LEU A 28 -4.93 15.99 -7.43
C LEU A 28 -6.04 15.38 -6.56
N PRO A 29 -6.99 14.68 -7.18
CA PRO A 29 -8.01 13.98 -6.41
C PRO A 29 -7.40 12.84 -5.61
N LEU A 30 -7.90 12.64 -4.41
CA LEU A 30 -7.43 11.61 -3.49
C LEU A 30 -8.62 10.83 -2.94
N THR A 31 -8.55 9.52 -2.98
CA THR A 31 -9.55 8.63 -2.38
C THR A 31 -8.86 7.67 -1.42
N LEU A 32 -9.36 7.61 -0.19
CA LEU A 32 -8.97 6.61 0.78
C LEU A 32 -9.97 5.46 0.71
N VAL A 33 -9.46 4.23 0.64
CA VAL A 33 -10.30 3.03 0.56
C VAL A 33 -9.99 2.14 1.75
N ALA A 34 -11.01 1.71 2.48
CA ALA A 34 -10.85 0.91 3.69
C ALA A 34 -12.03 -0.04 3.88
N ASN A 35 -11.83 -1.07 4.69
CA ASN A 35 -12.91 -1.98 5.07
C ASN A 35 -13.68 -1.49 6.30
N LYS A 36 -13.20 -0.44 6.94
CA LYS A 36 -13.83 0.17 8.11
C LYS A 36 -13.47 1.64 8.16
N PRO A 37 -14.26 2.48 8.84
CA PRO A 37 -13.89 3.87 8.98
C PRO A 37 -12.52 4.01 9.66
N VAL A 38 -11.66 4.86 9.10
CA VAL A 38 -10.34 5.13 9.68
C VAL A 38 -10.19 6.64 9.84
N PRO A 39 -9.46 7.09 10.87
CA PRO A 39 -9.18 8.50 11.01
C PRO A 39 -8.37 8.99 9.80
N ALA A 40 -8.85 10.07 9.21
CA ALA A 40 -8.28 10.55 7.97
C ALA A 40 -7.42 11.79 8.13
N GLY A 41 -7.21 12.23 9.35
CA GLY A 41 -6.50 13.46 9.60
C GLY A 41 -7.48 14.57 9.96
N SER A 42 -6.97 15.77 10.04
CA SER A 42 -7.70 16.91 10.61
C SER A 42 -8.71 17.55 9.66
N ASP A 43 -8.68 17.24 8.38
CA ASP A 43 -9.56 17.92 7.41
C ASP A 43 -10.10 16.93 6.39
N GLU A 44 -11.29 16.41 6.67
CA GLU A 44 -11.94 15.44 5.82
C GLU A 44 -12.40 15.98 4.47
N LYS A 45 -12.38 17.30 4.30
CA LYS A 45 -12.83 17.91 3.05
C LYS A 45 -11.83 17.81 1.92
N LYS A 46 -10.61 17.36 2.21
CA LYS A 46 -9.53 17.31 1.23
C LYS A 46 -9.53 16.05 0.37
N PHE A 47 -10.38 15.11 0.66
CA PHE A 47 -10.36 13.82 -0.05
C PHE A 47 -11.67 13.08 0.13
N GLU A 48 -11.86 12.07 -0.70
CA GLU A 48 -12.99 11.17 -0.61
C GLU A 48 -12.61 9.92 0.18
N MET A 49 -13.53 9.40 0.96
CA MET A 49 -13.33 8.13 1.66
C MET A 49 -14.38 7.13 1.21
N VAL A 50 -13.93 5.96 0.75
CA VAL A 50 -14.78 4.86 0.36
C VAL A 50 -14.61 3.74 1.38
N ILE A 51 -15.70 3.34 2.01
CA ILE A 51 -15.69 2.25 2.98
C ILE A 51 -16.35 1.05 2.36
N CYS A 52 -15.56 0.00 2.16
CA CYS A 52 -16.02 -1.24 1.55
C CYS A 52 -16.54 -2.20 2.61
N PRO A 53 -17.34 -3.21 2.21
CA PRO A 53 -17.78 -4.24 3.16
C PRO A 53 -16.59 -4.91 3.83
N ALA A 54 -16.78 -5.43 5.04
CA ALA A 54 -15.74 -6.09 5.81
C ALA A 54 -15.47 -7.52 5.31
N GLU A 55 -15.62 -7.76 4.02
CA GLU A 55 -15.31 -9.03 3.40
C GLU A 55 -13.86 -9.05 2.97
N LYS A 56 -13.28 -10.25 2.90
CA LYS A 56 -11.91 -10.41 2.47
C LYS A 56 -11.72 -9.78 1.10
N ASP A 57 -10.67 -8.98 0.97
CA ASP A 57 -10.25 -8.37 -0.28
C ASP A 57 -11.24 -7.37 -0.90
N ALA A 58 -12.29 -6.97 -0.18
CA ALA A 58 -13.26 -6.03 -0.74
C ALA A 58 -12.63 -4.69 -1.10
N ALA A 59 -11.80 -4.12 -0.21
CA ALA A 59 -11.11 -2.86 -0.48
C ALA A 59 -10.10 -3.02 -1.62
N ASP A 60 -9.35 -4.13 -1.63
CA ASP A 60 -8.39 -4.40 -2.68
C ASP A 60 -9.07 -4.50 -4.04
N ASN A 61 -10.18 -5.23 -4.11
CA ASN A 61 -10.93 -5.39 -5.35
C ASN A 61 -11.47 -4.05 -5.84
N TYR A 62 -11.93 -3.22 -4.93
CA TYR A 62 -12.41 -1.88 -5.27
C TYR A 62 -11.30 -1.06 -5.92
N ILE A 63 -10.11 -1.05 -5.33
CA ILE A 63 -8.98 -0.29 -5.86
C ILE A 63 -8.58 -0.82 -7.24
N VAL A 64 -8.46 -2.13 -7.39
CA VAL A 64 -8.04 -2.73 -8.66
C VAL A 64 -9.03 -2.40 -9.77
N SER A 65 -10.32 -2.40 -9.48
CA SER A 65 -11.34 -2.12 -10.50
C SER A 65 -11.51 -0.63 -10.78
N SER A 66 -11.11 0.23 -9.87
CA SER A 66 -11.34 1.68 -9.99
C SER A 66 -10.13 2.45 -10.51
N ALA A 67 -8.93 2.05 -10.13
CA ALA A 67 -7.70 2.75 -10.53
C ALA A 67 -7.37 2.50 -12.00
N SER A 68 -6.75 3.48 -12.65
CA SER A 68 -6.35 3.39 -14.04
C SER A 68 -4.83 3.52 -14.18
N GLU A 69 -4.33 3.30 -15.39
CA GLU A 69 -2.89 3.40 -15.66
C GLU A 69 -2.31 4.78 -15.38
N LYS A 70 -3.15 5.81 -15.35
CA LYS A 70 -2.71 7.18 -15.07
C LYS A 70 -2.64 7.48 -13.58
N ASP A 71 -3.11 6.56 -12.75
CA ASP A 71 -3.27 6.79 -11.32
C ASP A 71 -2.08 6.27 -10.52
N ILE A 72 -2.02 6.68 -9.26
CA ILE A 72 -1.03 6.22 -8.30
C ILE A 72 -1.76 5.59 -7.13
N VAL A 73 -1.34 4.40 -6.73
CA VAL A 73 -1.90 3.71 -5.57
C VAL A 73 -0.83 3.59 -4.49
N ILE A 74 -1.19 3.88 -3.26
CA ILE A 74 -0.30 3.75 -2.12
C ILE A 74 -0.80 2.61 -1.24
N THR A 75 0.03 1.59 -1.07
CA THR A 75 -0.30 0.42 -0.26
C THR A 75 0.95 -0.25 0.29
N ARG A 76 0.82 -0.91 1.43
CA ARG A 76 1.85 -1.78 1.97
C ARG A 76 1.60 -3.24 1.61
N ASP A 77 0.44 -3.53 1.04
CA ASP A 77 0.05 -4.90 0.69
C ASP A 77 0.71 -5.33 -0.62
N ILE A 78 1.68 -6.23 -0.51
CA ILE A 78 2.47 -6.68 -1.66
C ILE A 78 1.60 -7.42 -2.68
N LEU A 79 0.62 -8.17 -2.24
CA LEU A 79 -0.27 -8.90 -3.16
C LEU A 79 -1.18 -7.96 -3.94
N LEU A 80 -1.68 -6.92 -3.28
CA LEU A 80 -2.43 -5.88 -3.99
C LEU A 80 -1.51 -5.17 -4.99
N ALA A 81 -0.28 -4.85 -4.57
CA ALA A 81 0.68 -4.20 -5.45
C ALA A 81 0.94 -5.02 -6.71
N GLU A 82 1.05 -6.35 -6.58
CA GLU A 82 1.25 -7.22 -7.74
C GLU A 82 0.09 -7.11 -8.73
N ARG A 83 -1.13 -7.13 -8.22
CA ARG A 83 -2.32 -7.02 -9.09
C ARG A 83 -2.31 -5.72 -9.87
N LEU A 84 -1.94 -4.64 -9.20
CA LEU A 84 -1.93 -3.30 -9.81
C LEU A 84 -0.79 -3.13 -10.80
N VAL A 85 0.40 -3.59 -10.45
CA VAL A 85 1.57 -3.51 -11.34
C VAL A 85 1.33 -4.31 -12.62
N THR A 86 0.68 -5.45 -12.51
CA THR A 86 0.32 -6.27 -13.67
C THR A 86 -0.59 -5.51 -14.64
N LYS A 87 -1.40 -4.59 -14.13
CA LYS A 87 -2.27 -3.73 -14.94
C LYS A 87 -1.59 -2.43 -15.37
N ASN A 88 -0.29 -2.29 -15.14
CA ASN A 88 0.49 -1.09 -15.45
C ASN A 88 0.08 0.14 -14.65
N ILE A 89 -0.46 -0.06 -13.47
CA ILE A 89 -0.82 1.03 -12.56
C ILE A 89 0.39 1.31 -11.66
N SER A 90 0.71 2.58 -11.45
CA SER A 90 1.83 2.97 -10.59
C SER A 90 1.49 2.71 -9.13
N VAL A 91 2.36 2.02 -8.41
CA VAL A 91 2.15 1.68 -7.01
C VAL A 91 3.39 2.03 -6.21
N ILE A 92 3.18 2.69 -5.07
CA ILE A 92 4.27 2.96 -4.13
C ILE A 92 3.86 2.49 -2.74
N ASN A 93 4.85 2.24 -1.91
CA ASN A 93 4.57 1.88 -0.52
C ASN A 93 4.47 3.14 0.35
N ASP A 94 4.28 2.96 1.65
CA ASP A 94 4.13 4.05 2.61
C ASP A 94 5.41 4.89 2.78
N ARG A 95 6.53 4.44 2.24
CA ARG A 95 7.81 5.16 2.27
C ARG A 95 8.14 5.80 0.93
N GLY A 96 7.24 5.70 -0.04
CA GLY A 96 7.47 6.24 -1.36
C GLY A 96 8.27 5.36 -2.29
N THR A 97 8.57 4.13 -1.91
CA THR A 97 9.31 3.20 -2.77
C THR A 97 8.37 2.56 -3.78
N ALA A 98 8.75 2.60 -5.05
CA ALA A 98 7.90 2.05 -6.10
C ALA A 98 7.95 0.53 -6.15
N PHE A 99 6.78 -0.06 -6.39
CA PHE A 99 6.68 -1.47 -6.78
C PHE A 99 6.71 -1.52 -8.29
N THR A 100 7.54 -2.39 -8.86
CA THR A 100 7.67 -2.52 -10.30
C THR A 100 7.55 -3.98 -10.71
N LYS A 101 7.39 -4.21 -12.01
CA LYS A 101 7.37 -5.58 -12.53
C LYS A 101 8.67 -6.30 -12.24
N ASP A 102 9.79 -5.55 -12.18
CA ASP A 102 11.09 -6.14 -11.91
C ASP A 102 11.28 -6.54 -10.46
N ASN A 103 10.75 -5.75 -9.51
CA ASN A 103 11.00 -6.02 -8.09
C ASN A 103 9.86 -6.74 -7.37
N ILE A 104 8.67 -6.81 -7.98
CA ILE A 104 7.50 -7.32 -7.27
C ILE A 104 7.63 -8.82 -6.93
N GLN A 105 8.25 -9.58 -7.81
CA GLN A 105 8.41 -11.02 -7.57
C GLN A 105 9.36 -11.29 -6.42
N ASP A 106 10.43 -10.49 -6.30
CA ASP A 106 11.35 -10.61 -5.17
C ASP A 106 10.64 -10.28 -3.85
N LYS A 107 9.78 -9.27 -3.86
CA LYS A 107 9.03 -8.90 -2.67
C LYS A 107 8.02 -9.96 -2.27
N ILE A 108 7.39 -10.62 -3.24
CA ILE A 108 6.49 -11.73 -2.97
C ILE A 108 7.25 -12.91 -2.41
N ALA A 109 8.42 -13.23 -2.97
CA ALA A 109 9.26 -14.32 -2.49
C ALA A 109 9.69 -14.08 -1.04
N ASP A 110 10.09 -12.86 -0.71
CA ASP A 110 10.47 -12.50 0.66
C ASP A 110 9.30 -12.68 1.62
N ARG A 111 8.11 -12.23 1.23
CA ARG A 111 6.91 -12.39 2.03
C ARG A 111 6.59 -13.87 2.28
N ASN A 112 6.66 -14.68 1.23
CA ASN A 112 6.36 -16.12 1.33
C ASN A 112 7.40 -16.83 2.20
N PHE A 113 8.65 -16.44 2.08
CA PHE A 113 9.73 -17.00 2.91
C PHE A 113 9.46 -16.68 4.40
N ASP A 114 9.12 -15.44 4.72
CA ASP A 114 8.80 -15.05 6.09
C ASP A 114 7.63 -15.86 6.66
N LEU A 115 6.60 -16.09 5.84
CA LEU A 115 5.44 -16.88 6.24
C LEU A 115 5.82 -18.34 6.51
N GLN A 116 6.68 -18.91 5.67
CA GLN A 116 7.16 -20.28 5.86
C GLN A 116 7.96 -20.41 7.16
N LEU A 117 8.83 -19.45 7.44
CA LEU A 117 9.60 -19.45 8.69
C LEU A 117 8.67 -19.40 9.90
N ALA A 118 7.64 -18.58 9.83
CA ALA A 118 6.67 -18.49 10.91
C ALA A 118 5.93 -19.81 11.15
N GLN A 119 5.57 -20.51 10.06
CA GLN A 119 4.85 -21.79 10.16
C GLN A 119 5.69 -22.88 10.81
N ILE A 120 6.98 -22.90 10.58
CA ILE A 120 7.85 -23.92 11.17
C ILE A 120 8.45 -23.49 12.51
N GLY A 121 8.04 -22.33 13.01
CA GLY A 121 8.45 -21.86 14.32
C GLY A 121 9.87 -21.31 14.39
N LEU A 122 10.57 -21.22 13.29
CA LEU A 122 11.95 -20.74 13.29
C LEU A 122 12.07 -19.24 13.13
N GLY A 123 11.11 -18.62 12.74
CA GLY A 123 11.29 -17.29 12.36
C GLY A 123 10.86 -16.37 13.28
N GLY A 124 10.16 -16.72 13.67
CA GLY A 124 9.63 -15.73 14.26
C GLY A 124 9.99 -14.43 13.81
N SER A 125 9.39 -13.52 14.40
CA SER A 125 9.51 -12.15 14.01
C SER A 125 10.90 -11.57 14.21
N LYS A 126 11.73 -12.10 15.11
CA LYS A 126 13.02 -11.48 15.41
C LYS A 126 14.05 -11.61 14.28
N LYS A 127 14.18 -12.80 13.71
CA LYS A 127 15.14 -13.00 12.63
C LYS A 127 14.70 -12.28 11.35
N SER A 128 13.43 -12.32 11.05
CA SER A 128 12.91 -11.63 9.88
C SER A 128 13.09 -10.12 9.99
N LYS A 129 12.83 -9.55 11.15
CA LYS A 129 13.02 -8.12 11.36
C LYS A 129 14.48 -7.71 11.25
N LYS A 130 15.38 -8.51 11.81
CA LYS A 130 16.80 -8.23 11.72
C LYS A 130 17.31 -8.31 10.29
N LYS A 131 16.88 -9.32 9.56
CA LYS A 131 17.24 -9.46 8.15
C LYS A 131 16.71 -8.31 7.31
N LYS A 132 15.48 -7.89 7.56
CA LYS A 132 14.91 -6.75 6.85
C LYS A 132 15.64 -5.45 7.14
N LYS A 133 16.07 -5.25 8.37
CA LYS A 133 16.84 -4.05 8.73
C LYS A 133 18.20 -4.04 8.02
N GLU A 134 18.89 -5.15 7.98
CA GLU A 134 20.15 -5.26 7.29
C GLU A 134 19.99 -5.00 5.80
N PHE A 135 18.96 -5.57 5.21
CA PHE A 135 18.66 -5.38 3.82
C PHE A 135 18.34 -3.92 3.51
N SER A 136 17.61 -3.25 4.39
CA SER A 136 17.30 -1.84 4.22
C SER A 136 18.54 -0.95 4.25
N LYS A 137 19.52 -1.30 5.05
CA LYS A 137 20.78 -0.56 5.10
C LYS A 137 21.53 -0.63 3.78
N PHE A 138 21.48 -1.76 3.11
CA PHE A 138 22.14 -1.91 1.82
C PHE A 138 21.43 -1.22 0.68
N LYS A 139 20.16 -0.96 0.82
CA LYS A 139 19.40 -0.29 -0.22
C LYS A 139 19.58 1.22 -0.27
N LYS A 140 20.17 1.77 0.74
CA LYS A 140 20.48 3.18 0.72
C LYS A 140 21.76 3.42 -0.07
#